data_ae1f40929ae34f9fa225c296401aa3c7
#
_entry.id   ae1f40929ae34f9fa225c296401aa3c7
#
_cell.length_a   1.000
_cell.length_b   1.000
_cell.length_c   1.000
_cell.angle_alpha   90.00
_cell.angle_beta   90.00
_cell.angle_gamma   90.00
#
_symmetry.space_group_name_H-M   'P 1'
#
loop_
_entity.id
_entity.type
_entity.pdbx_description
1 polymer ?
#
loop_
_entity_poly.entity_id
_entity_poly.type
_entity_poly.pdbx_seq_one_letter_code
_entity_poly.pdbx_strand_id
1 'polypeptide(L)'
;MINLDVKIRHRNWEEALNMLFALLISASPGEVVCITGPARTGKTRMIEELQRLLNGPDALEGSMATAYVLVDNDGHNGRFTTKSFIWDALVAIRHPDFYGLLDTENIARKFDRTSEAAMKKAFIIGAKRRKVKYLFFDEVQHVNYVARGADAPHMVLDSWKNMAKQAGVVLVLAGAYPMLDTLRNSPHLIGRQYKVHL
;
A
#
# COMPACT_ATOMS: atom_id res chain seq x y z
N MET A 1 29.78 -2.22 -20.24
CA MET A 1 28.72 -2.94 -19.51
C MET A 1 27.44 -2.82 -20.34
N ILE A 2 26.97 -3.92 -20.92
CA ILE A 2 25.73 -3.95 -21.71
C ILE A 2 24.61 -3.88 -20.69
N ASN A 3 23.81 -2.81 -20.73
CA ASN A 3 22.64 -2.68 -19.88
C ASN A 3 21.55 -3.62 -20.43
N LEU A 4 21.45 -4.82 -19.84
CA LEU A 4 20.48 -5.85 -20.20
C LEU A 4 19.12 -5.60 -19.50
N ASP A 5 18.63 -4.39 -19.48
CA ASP A 5 17.24 -4.12 -19.05
C ASP A 5 16.27 -4.53 -20.18
N VAL A 6 16.30 -5.83 -20.51
CA VAL A 6 15.42 -6.43 -21.51
C VAL A 6 14.04 -6.60 -20.87
N LYS A 7 13.12 -5.69 -21.18
CA LYS A 7 11.72 -5.82 -20.82
C LYS A 7 11.07 -6.89 -21.70
N ILE A 8 11.00 -8.12 -21.20
CA ILE A 8 10.20 -9.16 -21.86
C ILE A 8 8.74 -8.90 -21.49
N ARG A 9 7.98 -8.39 -22.46
CA ARG A 9 6.53 -8.26 -22.32
C ARG A 9 5.91 -9.63 -22.53
N HIS A 10 5.44 -10.24 -21.45
CA HIS A 10 4.72 -11.50 -21.52
C HIS A 10 3.22 -11.20 -21.68
N ARG A 11 2.53 -11.90 -22.60
CA ARG A 11 1.11 -11.68 -22.90
C ARG A 11 0.23 -11.68 -21.65
N ASN A 12 0.39 -12.67 -20.78
CA ASN A 12 -0.40 -12.76 -19.54
C ASN A 12 -0.16 -11.57 -18.60
N TRP A 13 1.04 -11.01 -18.61
CA TRP A 13 1.38 -9.83 -17.78
C TRP A 13 0.69 -8.56 -18.32
N GLU A 14 0.63 -8.40 -19.65
CA GLU A 14 -0.08 -7.27 -20.28
C GLU A 14 -1.59 -7.38 -20.09
N GLU A 15 -2.16 -8.56 -20.21
CA GLU A 15 -3.57 -8.81 -19.94
C GLU A 15 -3.91 -8.49 -18.47
N ALA A 16 -3.07 -8.92 -17.50
CA ALA A 16 -3.24 -8.61 -16.10
C ALA A 16 -3.10 -7.10 -15.82
N LEU A 17 -2.15 -6.41 -16.47
CA LEU A 17 -1.99 -4.95 -16.35
C LEU A 17 -3.24 -4.21 -16.83
N ASN A 18 -3.76 -4.56 -18.00
CA ASN A 18 -4.95 -3.95 -18.56
C ASN A 18 -6.18 -4.19 -17.68
N MET A 19 -6.34 -5.41 -17.18
CA MET A 19 -7.41 -5.77 -16.26
C MET A 19 -7.31 -4.98 -14.94
N LEU A 20 -6.13 -4.91 -14.34
CA LEU A 20 -5.88 -4.15 -13.11
C LEU A 20 -6.14 -2.66 -13.32
N PHE A 21 -5.67 -2.09 -14.42
CA PHE A 21 -5.89 -0.70 -14.74
C PHE A 21 -7.40 -0.39 -14.87
N ALA A 22 -8.15 -1.22 -15.62
CA ALA A 22 -9.59 -1.07 -15.76
C ALA A 22 -10.32 -1.20 -14.41
N LEU A 23 -9.93 -2.17 -13.58
CA LEU A 23 -10.48 -2.33 -12.22
C LEU A 23 -10.21 -1.09 -11.36
N LEU A 24 -9.00 -0.55 -11.39
CA LEU A 24 -8.64 0.63 -10.59
C LEU A 24 -9.41 1.88 -11.03
N ILE A 25 -9.59 2.09 -12.33
CA ILE A 25 -10.38 3.22 -12.84
C ILE A 25 -11.86 3.12 -12.42
N SER A 26 -12.41 1.91 -12.34
CA SER A 26 -13.80 1.66 -11.94
C SER A 26 -14.02 1.55 -10.44
N ALA A 27 -12.95 1.34 -9.67
CA ALA A 27 -13.04 1.11 -8.23
C ALA A 27 -13.47 2.37 -7.47
N SER A 28 -14.33 2.15 -6.47
CA SER A 28 -14.82 3.19 -5.57
C SER A 28 -13.92 3.31 -4.32
N PRO A 29 -13.86 4.49 -3.69
CA PRO A 29 -13.13 4.68 -2.43
C PRO A 29 -13.52 3.66 -1.36
N GLY A 30 -12.50 3.02 -0.76
CA GLY A 30 -12.68 1.98 0.25
C GLY A 30 -12.83 0.56 -0.32
N GLU A 31 -12.79 0.39 -1.64
CA GLU A 31 -12.62 -0.93 -2.26
C GLU A 31 -11.16 -1.37 -2.21
N VAL A 32 -10.96 -2.69 -2.31
CA VAL A 32 -9.65 -3.32 -2.20
C VAL A 32 -9.37 -4.10 -3.47
N VAL A 33 -8.25 -3.83 -4.12
CA VAL A 33 -7.75 -4.59 -5.27
C VAL A 33 -6.53 -5.40 -4.83
N CYS A 34 -6.54 -6.70 -5.07
CA CYS A 34 -5.47 -7.61 -4.66
C CYS A 34 -4.69 -8.12 -5.87
N ILE A 35 -3.38 -7.94 -5.84
CA ILE A 35 -2.42 -8.48 -6.82
C ILE A 35 -1.69 -9.64 -6.15
N THR A 36 -1.92 -10.85 -6.60
CA THR A 36 -1.35 -12.04 -5.97
C THR A 36 -0.54 -12.86 -6.96
N GLY A 37 0.46 -13.57 -6.47
CA GLY A 37 1.27 -14.45 -7.30
C GLY A 37 2.51 -14.94 -6.56
N PRO A 38 3.22 -15.94 -7.09
CA PRO A 38 4.48 -16.41 -6.52
C PRO A 38 5.52 -15.30 -6.41
N ALA A 39 6.58 -15.54 -5.67
CA ALA A 39 7.73 -14.64 -5.67
C ALA A 39 8.29 -14.50 -7.10
N ARG A 40 8.81 -13.32 -7.42
CA ARG A 40 9.45 -13.01 -8.72
C ARG A 40 8.53 -13.03 -9.95
N THR A 41 7.20 -12.98 -9.79
CA THR A 41 6.25 -12.85 -10.92
C THR A 41 6.10 -11.41 -11.42
N GLY A 42 6.83 -10.45 -10.86
CA GLY A 42 6.79 -9.06 -11.31
C GLY A 42 5.70 -8.19 -10.66
N LYS A 43 5.22 -8.56 -9.47
CA LYS A 43 4.20 -7.76 -8.73
C LYS A 43 4.63 -6.31 -8.50
N THR A 44 5.84 -6.11 -7.98
CA THR A 44 6.40 -4.76 -7.78
C THR A 44 6.47 -4.00 -9.11
N ARG A 45 6.91 -4.66 -10.19
CA ARG A 45 6.95 -4.05 -11.52
C ARG A 45 5.56 -3.70 -12.04
N MET A 46 4.55 -4.52 -11.73
CA MET A 46 3.16 -4.24 -12.04
C MET A 46 2.68 -2.97 -11.34
N ILE A 47 3.01 -2.83 -10.05
CA ILE A 47 2.69 -1.62 -9.27
C ILE A 47 3.35 -0.38 -9.89
N GLU A 48 4.64 -0.44 -10.22
CA GLU A 48 5.36 0.68 -10.84
C GLU A 48 4.70 1.13 -12.14
N GLU A 49 4.31 0.19 -12.99
CA GLU A 49 3.67 0.50 -14.26
C GLU A 49 2.26 1.07 -14.06
N LEU A 50 1.48 0.52 -13.13
CA LEU A 50 0.18 1.07 -12.75
C LEU A 50 0.30 2.49 -12.21
N GLN A 51 1.28 2.75 -11.34
CA GLN A 51 1.54 4.10 -10.82
C GLN A 51 1.90 5.07 -11.96
N ARG A 52 2.73 4.64 -12.90
CA ARG A 52 3.09 5.46 -14.07
C ARG A 52 1.86 5.82 -14.90
N LEU A 53 0.97 4.86 -15.14
CA LEU A 53 -0.27 5.07 -15.91
C LEU A 53 -1.27 5.96 -15.16
N LEU A 54 -1.43 5.75 -13.86
CA LEU A 54 -2.43 6.45 -13.03
C LEU A 54 -2.01 7.88 -12.66
N ASN A 55 -0.72 8.15 -12.50
CA ASN A 55 -0.25 9.51 -12.22
C ASN A 55 -0.35 10.43 -13.45
N GLY A 56 -0.28 9.87 -14.67
CA GLY A 56 -0.35 10.65 -15.91
C GLY A 56 0.75 11.71 -16.06
N PRO A 57 0.86 12.34 -17.22
CA PRO A 57 1.80 13.44 -17.44
C PRO A 57 1.35 14.76 -16.82
N ASP A 58 0.05 14.94 -16.58
CA ASP A 58 -0.57 16.20 -16.16
C ASP A 58 -0.87 16.30 -14.67
N ALA A 59 -0.05 15.63 -13.81
CA ALA A 59 -0.22 15.75 -12.38
C ALA A 59 -0.04 17.19 -11.92
N LEU A 60 -1.10 17.79 -11.36
CA LEU A 60 -1.06 19.15 -10.80
C LEU A 60 0.03 19.22 -9.73
N GLU A 61 0.76 20.32 -9.71
CA GLU A 61 1.81 20.55 -8.69
C GLU A 61 1.24 20.35 -7.27
N GLY A 62 1.93 19.52 -6.48
CA GLY A 62 1.51 19.16 -5.13
C GLY A 62 0.42 18.09 -5.01
N SER A 63 -0.16 17.62 -6.13
CA SER A 63 -1.06 16.45 -6.13
C SER A 63 -0.28 15.16 -6.45
N MET A 64 -0.79 14.02 -5.97
CA MET A 64 -0.27 12.70 -6.32
C MET A 64 -1.43 11.71 -6.35
N ALA A 65 -1.70 11.13 -7.51
CA ALA A 65 -2.81 10.18 -7.63
C ALA A 65 -2.50 8.86 -6.91
N THR A 66 -1.23 8.47 -6.83
CA THR A 66 -0.79 7.20 -6.23
C THR A 66 0.20 7.43 -5.10
N ALA A 67 0.13 6.60 -4.06
CA ALA A 67 1.16 6.47 -3.03
C ALA A 67 1.55 5.00 -2.90
N TYR A 68 2.82 4.72 -2.57
CA TYR A 68 3.37 3.37 -2.47
C TYR A 68 4.07 3.17 -1.14
N VAL A 69 3.77 2.04 -0.52
CA VAL A 69 4.37 1.58 0.72
C VAL A 69 4.87 0.15 0.52
N LEU A 70 6.15 -0.07 0.79
CA LEU A 70 6.68 -1.42 0.98
C LEU A 70 6.37 -1.83 2.42
N VAL A 71 5.61 -2.92 2.57
CA VAL A 71 5.33 -3.49 3.90
C VAL A 71 6.55 -4.30 4.31
N ASP A 72 7.31 -3.78 5.25
CA ASP A 72 8.50 -4.45 5.79
C ASP A 72 8.35 -4.71 7.29
N ASN A 73 9.07 -5.71 7.77
CA ASN A 73 9.22 -5.94 9.20
C ASN A 73 10.19 -4.90 9.76
N ASP A 74 9.72 -4.11 10.71
CA ASP A 74 10.55 -3.17 11.43
C ASP A 74 11.82 -3.85 11.95
N GLY A 75 12.99 -3.40 11.49
CA GLY A 75 14.28 -4.03 11.73
C GLY A 75 14.68 -4.15 13.21
N HIS A 76 13.97 -3.49 14.12
CA HIS A 76 14.29 -3.48 15.55
C HIS A 76 13.88 -4.75 16.29
N ASN A 77 12.82 -5.47 15.85
CA ASN A 77 12.36 -6.71 16.49
C ASN A 77 11.76 -7.71 15.51
N GLY A 78 11.86 -7.50 14.20
CA GLY A 78 11.20 -8.36 13.19
C GLY A 78 9.68 -8.40 13.33
N ARG A 79 9.09 -7.36 13.93
CA ARG A 79 7.66 -7.25 14.20
C ARG A 79 7.07 -6.10 13.42
N PHE A 80 6.02 -6.39 12.68
CA PHE A 80 5.19 -5.40 12.06
C PHE A 80 4.29 -4.73 13.12
N THR A 81 4.17 -3.40 13.09
CA THR A 81 3.23 -2.66 13.94
C THR A 81 2.30 -1.80 13.08
N THR A 82 1.04 -1.69 13.49
CA THR A 82 0.09 -0.79 12.81
C THR A 82 0.60 0.65 12.80
N LYS A 83 1.28 1.06 13.85
CA LYS A 83 1.85 2.41 13.99
C LYS A 83 2.99 2.66 12.98
N SER A 84 3.92 1.71 12.80
CA SER A 84 5.00 1.84 11.80
C SER A 84 4.43 1.93 10.40
N PHE A 85 3.45 1.09 10.09
CA PHE A 85 2.76 1.13 8.81
C PHE A 85 2.11 2.50 8.49
N ILE A 86 1.40 3.10 9.47
CA ILE A 86 0.79 4.42 9.25
C ILE A 86 1.85 5.50 9.06
N TRP A 87 2.98 5.37 9.76
CA TRP A 87 4.15 6.23 9.54
C TRP A 87 4.64 6.14 8.10
N ASP A 88 4.84 4.94 7.57
CA ASP A 88 5.30 4.73 6.20
C ASP A 88 4.29 5.26 5.18
N ALA A 89 3.00 5.10 5.44
CA ALA A 89 1.95 5.69 4.62
C ALA A 89 1.98 7.23 4.63
N LEU A 90 2.30 7.86 5.78
CA LEU A 90 2.48 9.31 5.88
C LEU A 90 3.71 9.79 5.10
N VAL A 91 4.80 9.04 5.15
CA VAL A 91 6.00 9.30 4.35
C VAL A 91 5.68 9.15 2.86
N ALA A 92 4.98 8.08 2.48
CA ALA A 92 4.60 7.80 1.09
C ALA A 92 3.74 8.90 0.46
N ILE A 93 2.81 9.49 1.21
CA ILE A 93 2.03 10.64 0.74
C ILE A 93 2.81 11.97 0.87
N ARG A 94 4.08 11.95 1.24
CA ARG A 94 4.93 13.12 1.47
C ARG A 94 4.28 14.12 2.44
N HIS A 95 3.77 13.62 3.56
CA HIS A 95 3.17 14.51 4.56
C HIS A 95 4.24 15.45 5.14
N PRO A 96 4.03 16.78 5.20
CA PRO A 96 5.08 17.75 5.53
C PRO A 96 5.73 17.50 6.90
N ASP A 97 4.99 16.99 7.86
CA ASP A 97 5.52 16.72 9.20
C ASP A 97 6.29 15.39 9.31
N PHE A 98 6.20 14.51 8.32
CA PHE A 98 6.78 13.16 8.39
C PHE A 98 7.75 12.87 7.26
N TYR A 99 7.64 13.56 6.14
CA TYR A 99 8.49 13.41 4.98
C TYR A 99 9.75 14.26 5.07
N GLY A 100 10.90 13.72 4.67
CA GLY A 100 12.16 14.46 4.63
C GLY A 100 12.89 14.58 5.97
N LEU A 101 12.45 13.84 7.00
CA LEU A 101 13.24 13.70 8.22
C LEU A 101 14.46 12.83 7.90
N LEU A 102 15.66 13.41 8.00
CA LEU A 102 16.92 12.74 7.67
C LEU A 102 17.65 12.18 8.89
N ASP A 103 17.32 12.69 10.07
CA ASP A 103 17.97 12.32 11.31
C ASP A 103 17.19 11.21 12.03
N THR A 104 17.85 10.07 12.23
CA THR A 104 17.27 8.87 12.87
C THR A 104 16.78 9.15 14.30
N GLU A 105 17.46 9.99 15.07
CA GLU A 105 17.02 10.35 16.43
C GLU A 105 15.72 11.17 16.40
N ASN A 106 15.62 12.12 15.49
CA ASN A 106 14.40 12.91 15.32
C ASN A 106 13.22 12.06 14.81
N ILE A 107 13.49 11.08 13.93
CA ILE A 107 12.49 10.11 13.49
C ILE A 107 11.98 9.30 14.68
N ALA A 108 12.88 8.71 15.47
CA ALA A 108 12.52 7.90 16.63
C ALA A 108 11.72 8.69 17.67
N ARG A 109 12.19 9.89 18.02
CA ARG A 109 11.47 10.78 18.97
C ARG A 109 10.08 11.14 18.48
N LYS A 110 9.92 11.46 17.20
CA LYS A 110 8.63 11.84 16.64
C LYS A 110 7.70 10.64 16.55
N PHE A 111 8.23 9.50 16.15
CA PHE A 111 7.49 8.23 16.14
C PHE A 111 6.95 7.92 17.53
N ASP A 112 7.79 7.95 18.56
CA ASP A 112 7.39 7.62 19.92
C ASP A 112 6.34 8.58 20.49
N ARG A 113 6.53 9.88 20.28
CA ARG A 113 5.65 10.93 20.82
C ARG A 113 4.31 11.05 20.11
N THR A 114 4.20 10.61 18.87
CA THR A 114 2.95 10.71 18.11
C THR A 114 2.08 9.47 18.33
N SER A 115 0.87 9.65 18.81
CA SER A 115 -0.07 8.53 18.95
C SER A 115 -0.52 7.98 17.58
N GLU A 116 -0.82 6.69 17.53
CA GLU A 116 -1.35 6.04 16.32
C GLU A 116 -2.62 6.73 15.80
N ALA A 117 -3.52 7.13 16.72
CA ALA A 117 -4.74 7.85 16.37
C ALA A 117 -4.46 9.22 15.71
N ALA A 118 -3.45 9.95 16.21
CA ALA A 118 -3.02 11.21 15.60
C ALA A 118 -2.44 10.99 14.20
N MET A 119 -1.62 9.95 14.02
CA MET A 119 -1.06 9.58 12.72
C MET A 119 -2.16 9.17 11.72
N LYS A 120 -3.14 8.36 12.13
CA LYS A 120 -4.31 8.02 11.30
C LYS A 120 -5.04 9.27 10.81
N LYS A 121 -5.30 10.20 11.71
CA LYS A 121 -5.98 11.46 11.38
C LYS A 121 -5.14 12.32 10.43
N ALA A 122 -3.84 12.42 10.66
CA ALA A 122 -2.91 13.13 9.78
C ALA A 122 -2.88 12.52 8.38
N PHE A 123 -2.84 11.18 8.27
CA PHE A 123 -2.90 10.48 6.99
C PHE A 123 -4.19 10.79 6.22
N ILE A 124 -5.35 10.69 6.87
CA ILE A 124 -6.64 10.93 6.22
C ILE A 124 -6.72 12.36 5.67
N ILE A 125 -6.27 13.34 6.44
CA ILE A 125 -6.27 14.74 6.02
C ILE A 125 -5.23 14.97 4.91
N GLY A 126 -4.02 14.43 5.06
CA GLY A 126 -2.93 14.55 4.10
C GLY A 126 -3.26 13.93 2.75
N ALA A 127 -3.81 12.72 2.75
CA ALA A 127 -4.22 12.02 1.53
C ALA A 127 -5.28 12.81 0.75
N LYS A 128 -6.29 13.37 1.44
CA LYS A 128 -7.31 14.23 0.82
C LYS A 128 -6.71 15.50 0.21
N ARG A 129 -5.83 16.19 0.95
CA ARG A 129 -5.18 17.41 0.47
C ARG A 129 -4.31 17.16 -0.76
N ARG A 130 -3.60 16.02 -0.78
CA ARG A 130 -2.75 15.59 -1.90
C ARG A 130 -3.54 14.97 -3.04
N LYS A 131 -4.85 14.78 -2.90
CA LYS A 131 -5.74 14.13 -3.89
C LYS A 131 -5.30 12.70 -4.22
N VAL A 132 -4.76 11.98 -3.23
CA VAL A 132 -4.40 10.56 -3.39
C VAL A 132 -5.67 9.78 -3.69
N LYS A 133 -5.64 8.99 -4.75
CA LYS A 133 -6.76 8.12 -5.18
C LYS A 133 -6.44 6.65 -4.91
N TYR A 134 -5.17 6.25 -5.01
CA TYR A 134 -4.73 4.86 -4.90
C TYR A 134 -3.57 4.75 -3.92
N LEU A 135 -3.71 3.84 -2.96
CA LEU A 135 -2.66 3.53 -1.99
C LEU A 135 -2.22 2.08 -2.21
N PHE A 136 -0.99 1.92 -2.69
CA PHE A 136 -0.38 0.63 -2.99
C PHE A 136 0.43 0.13 -1.81
N PHE A 137 0.21 -1.13 -1.44
CA PHE A 137 1.00 -1.88 -0.48
C PHE A 137 1.61 -3.09 -1.15
N ASP A 138 2.93 -3.17 -1.12
CA ASP A 138 3.67 -4.33 -1.61
C ASP A 138 4.13 -5.22 -0.45
N GLU A 139 4.37 -6.50 -0.73
CA GLU A 139 4.82 -7.51 0.23
C GLU A 139 3.89 -7.68 1.44
N VAL A 140 2.57 -7.55 1.22
CA VAL A 140 1.52 -7.56 2.28
C VAL A 140 1.52 -8.83 3.13
N GLN A 141 2.08 -9.95 2.65
CA GLN A 141 2.22 -11.17 3.47
C GLN A 141 3.06 -10.94 4.74
N HIS A 142 3.88 -9.89 4.81
CA HIS A 142 4.65 -9.56 6.01
C HIS A 142 3.77 -9.19 7.20
N VAL A 143 2.52 -8.78 6.96
CA VAL A 143 1.52 -8.57 8.03
C VAL A 143 1.30 -9.85 8.86
N ASN A 144 1.53 -11.04 8.27
CA ASN A 144 1.39 -12.31 8.98
C ASN A 144 2.46 -12.53 10.07
N TYR A 145 3.54 -11.75 10.05
CA TYR A 145 4.60 -11.79 11.09
C TYR A 145 4.31 -10.84 12.25
N VAL A 146 3.10 -10.32 12.35
CA VAL A 146 2.66 -9.48 13.47
C VAL A 146 2.76 -10.22 14.79
N ALA A 147 3.17 -9.52 15.83
CA ALA A 147 3.28 -10.05 17.18
C ALA A 147 1.97 -10.68 17.67
N ARG A 148 2.09 -11.80 18.40
CA ARG A 148 0.96 -12.45 19.06
C ARG A 148 0.22 -11.47 19.97
N GLY A 149 -1.09 -11.30 19.80
CA GLY A 149 -1.90 -10.44 20.63
C GLY A 149 -2.96 -9.64 19.85
N ALA A 150 -3.20 -8.41 20.28
CA ALA A 150 -4.30 -7.56 19.82
C ALA A 150 -4.30 -7.22 18.31
N ASP A 151 -3.16 -7.38 17.62
CA ASP A 151 -3.04 -7.01 16.20
C ASP A 151 -3.01 -8.25 15.29
N ALA A 152 -4.06 -9.07 15.35
CA ALA A 152 -4.18 -10.17 14.38
C ALA A 152 -4.15 -9.61 12.93
N PRO A 153 -3.51 -10.30 11.97
CA PRO A 153 -3.33 -9.81 10.60
C PRO A 153 -4.61 -9.28 9.93
N HIS A 154 -5.74 -9.95 10.16
CA HIS A 154 -7.05 -9.51 9.62
C HIS A 154 -7.51 -8.19 10.22
N MET A 155 -7.23 -7.92 11.52
CA MET A 155 -7.58 -6.64 12.17
C MET A 155 -6.75 -5.49 11.63
N VAL A 156 -5.49 -5.74 11.31
CA VAL A 156 -4.61 -4.76 10.65
C VAL A 156 -5.17 -4.39 9.28
N LEU A 157 -5.52 -5.38 8.46
CA LEU A 157 -6.10 -5.15 7.13
C LEU A 157 -7.45 -4.41 7.21
N ASP A 158 -8.31 -4.72 8.18
CA ASP A 158 -9.55 -4.00 8.42
C ASP A 158 -9.31 -2.54 8.84
N SER A 159 -8.29 -2.30 9.66
CA SER A 159 -7.86 -0.95 10.05
C SER A 159 -7.42 -0.15 8.82
N TRP A 160 -6.63 -0.75 7.92
CA TRP A 160 -6.18 -0.11 6.68
C TRP A 160 -7.34 0.23 5.75
N LYS A 161 -8.25 -0.72 5.55
CA LYS A 161 -9.45 -0.50 4.76
C LYS A 161 -10.30 0.65 5.31
N ASN A 162 -10.51 0.68 6.63
CA ASN A 162 -11.28 1.75 7.26
C ASN A 162 -10.59 3.11 7.11
N MET A 163 -9.27 3.15 7.24
CA MET A 163 -8.48 4.35 7.01
C MET A 163 -8.55 4.80 5.55
N ALA A 164 -8.39 3.87 4.60
CA ALA A 164 -8.51 4.13 3.17
C ALA A 164 -9.89 4.68 2.79
N LYS A 165 -10.96 4.06 3.31
CA LYS A 165 -12.33 4.54 3.11
C LYS A 165 -12.53 5.97 3.61
N GLN A 166 -12.05 6.29 4.82
CA GLN A 166 -12.13 7.63 5.40
C GLN A 166 -11.29 8.66 4.62
N ALA A 167 -10.14 8.23 4.10
CA ALA A 167 -9.28 9.06 3.25
C ALA A 167 -9.87 9.27 1.84
N GLY A 168 -10.79 8.43 1.40
CA GLY A 168 -11.36 8.48 0.06
C GLY A 168 -10.46 7.81 -1.00
N VAL A 169 -9.67 6.79 -0.60
CA VAL A 169 -8.72 6.11 -1.48
C VAL A 169 -9.12 4.65 -1.74
N VAL A 170 -8.71 4.12 -2.88
CA VAL A 170 -8.74 2.69 -3.20
C VAL A 170 -7.48 2.04 -2.65
N LEU A 171 -7.62 0.90 -1.99
CA LEU A 171 -6.51 0.15 -1.42
C LEU A 171 -6.05 -0.93 -2.40
N VAL A 172 -4.77 -0.93 -2.76
CA VAL A 172 -4.17 -1.95 -3.62
C VAL A 172 -3.17 -2.76 -2.82
N LEU A 173 -3.44 -4.04 -2.66
CA LEU A 173 -2.63 -4.96 -1.87
C LEU A 173 -1.92 -5.94 -2.78
N ALA A 174 -0.58 -5.93 -2.79
CA ALA A 174 0.22 -6.89 -3.53
C ALA A 174 0.99 -7.80 -2.59
N GLY A 175 1.06 -9.08 -2.91
CA GLY A 175 1.79 -10.02 -2.09
C GLY A 175 1.73 -11.46 -2.56
N ALA A 176 2.42 -12.33 -1.85
CA ALA A 176 2.40 -13.77 -2.07
C ALA A 176 1.08 -14.42 -1.56
N TYR A 177 0.84 -15.65 -1.96
CA TYR A 177 -0.40 -16.38 -1.62
C TYR A 177 -0.80 -16.43 -0.14
N PRO A 178 0.11 -16.46 0.85
CA PRO A 178 -0.27 -16.40 2.26
C PRO A 178 -1.13 -15.19 2.64
N MET A 179 -1.03 -14.09 1.87
CA MET A 179 -1.92 -12.92 2.02
C MET A 179 -3.39 -13.29 1.79
N LEU A 180 -3.70 -14.25 0.91
CA LEU A 180 -5.07 -14.65 0.60
C LEU A 180 -5.79 -15.27 1.80
N ASP A 181 -5.07 -16.01 2.64
CA ASP A 181 -5.65 -16.61 3.84
C ASP A 181 -6.04 -15.53 4.86
N THR A 182 -5.19 -14.52 5.00
CA THR A 182 -5.50 -13.35 5.84
C THR A 182 -6.72 -12.59 5.32
N LEU A 183 -6.82 -12.41 4.01
CA LEU A 183 -7.96 -11.73 3.37
C LEU A 183 -9.26 -12.55 3.49
N ARG A 184 -9.20 -13.87 3.44
CA ARG A 184 -10.37 -14.76 3.63
C ARG A 184 -10.91 -14.69 5.05
N ASN A 185 -10.04 -14.49 6.02
CA ASN A 185 -10.39 -14.39 7.43
C ASN A 185 -10.85 -12.98 7.85
N SER A 186 -10.94 -12.04 6.91
CA SER A 186 -11.41 -10.67 7.12
C SER A 186 -12.84 -10.50 6.59
N PRO A 187 -13.88 -10.66 7.43
CA PRO A 187 -15.29 -10.62 6.99
C PRO A 187 -15.66 -9.31 6.30
N HIS A 188 -15.04 -8.22 6.74
CA HIS A 188 -15.30 -6.88 6.20
C HIS A 188 -14.70 -6.63 4.81
N LEU A 189 -13.81 -7.50 4.33
CA LEU A 189 -13.23 -7.45 2.98
C LEU A 189 -14.03 -8.30 1.98
N ILE A 190 -14.85 -9.22 2.45
CA ILE A 190 -15.66 -10.09 1.59
C ILE A 190 -16.67 -9.23 0.81
N GLY A 191 -16.71 -9.40 -0.52
CA GLY A 191 -17.65 -8.71 -1.41
C GLY A 191 -17.22 -7.33 -1.90
N ARG A 192 -16.03 -6.83 -1.49
CA ARG A 192 -15.45 -5.55 -1.94
C ARG A 192 -13.99 -5.70 -2.38
N GLN A 193 -13.59 -6.88 -2.75
CA GLN A 193 -12.23 -7.17 -3.18
C GLN A 193 -12.23 -7.78 -4.58
N TYR A 194 -11.34 -7.27 -5.41
CA TYR A 194 -11.02 -7.81 -6.71
C TYR A 194 -9.66 -8.49 -6.63
N LYS A 195 -9.52 -9.69 -7.19
CA LYS A 195 -8.28 -10.47 -7.14
C LYS A 195 -7.77 -10.72 -8.54
N VAL A 196 -6.52 -10.35 -8.77
CA VAL A 196 -5.81 -10.65 -10.01
C VAL A 196 -4.56 -11.47 -9.67
N HIS A 197 -4.39 -12.57 -10.38
CA HIS A 197 -3.26 -13.48 -10.21
C HIS A 197 -2.24 -13.25 -11.33
N LEU A 198 -0.96 -13.15 -10.95
CA LEU A 198 0.18 -13.04 -11.86
C LEU A 198 0.92 -14.37 -12.00
#